data_07a7ac0503b9c341374d5d456ed42e22
#
_entry.id   07a7ac0503b9c341374d5d456ed42e22
#
_cell.length_a   1.000
_cell.length_b   1.000
_cell.length_c   1.000
_cell.angle_alpha   90.00
_cell.angle_beta   90.00
_cell.angle_gamma   90.00
#
_symmetry.space_group_name_H-M   'P 1'
#
loop_
_entity.id
_entity.type
_entity.pdbx_description
1 polymer ?
#
loop_
_entity_poly.entity_id
_entity_poly.type
_entity_poly.pdbx_seq_one_letter_code
_entity_poly.pdbx_strand_id
1 'polypeptide(L)'
;TPCVALTDNKRITNNRVVGVGYYNTWANLKMSSNPNRSAFTRHLKTNNCIRVPFAHGEGRFLIPNYLLDEMIKNKQTLFQYCDNNGNTENEFPTNPNGSIYNLAAVCNPAGNVMAIMPHPERTKEGDVIFSSMKEYIEKDNPVSNHTLTYNSSREKLIDFTPNLKASYWRISALIADNTASTVQQTLQNL
;
A
#
# COMPACT_ATOMS: atom_id res chain seq x y z
N THR A 1 7.56 -15.09 6.49
CA THR A 1 6.37 -15.06 5.62
C THR A 1 6.29 -13.66 5.06
N PRO A 2 6.26 -13.47 3.73
CA PRO A 2 6.13 -12.14 3.15
C PRO A 2 4.76 -11.58 3.49
N CYS A 3 4.74 -10.30 3.76
CA CYS A 3 3.53 -9.60 4.15
C CYS A 3 3.49 -8.21 3.50
N VAL A 4 2.31 -7.63 3.50
CA VAL A 4 2.13 -6.21 3.27
C VAL A 4 2.55 -5.50 4.55
N ALA A 5 3.58 -4.68 4.47
CA ALA A 5 4.05 -3.89 5.60
C ALA A 5 3.67 -2.42 5.45
N LEU A 6 3.48 -1.75 6.58
CA LEU A 6 3.36 -0.30 6.67
C LEU A 6 4.61 0.25 7.37
N THR A 7 5.09 1.39 6.91
CA THR A 7 6.27 2.05 7.45
C THR A 7 6.15 3.57 7.37
N ASP A 8 7.17 4.27 7.85
CA ASP A 8 7.25 5.73 7.80
C ASP A 8 6.99 6.29 6.41
N ASN A 9 6.19 7.34 6.35
CA ASN A 9 5.98 8.10 5.13
C ASN A 9 7.28 8.69 4.62
N LYS A 10 7.46 8.67 3.30
CA LYS A 10 8.55 9.35 2.61
C LYS A 10 7.99 10.15 1.44
N ARG A 11 8.19 11.44 1.46
CA ARG A 11 7.93 12.30 0.31
C ARG A 11 9.15 12.26 -0.59
N ILE A 12 8.97 11.78 -1.80
CA ILE A 12 10.08 11.53 -2.76
C ILE A 12 9.85 12.38 -4.01
N THR A 13 10.87 13.11 -4.42
CA THR A 13 10.90 13.88 -5.67
C THR A 13 12.28 13.75 -6.29
N ASN A 14 12.36 13.46 -7.59
CA ASN A 14 13.62 13.25 -8.33
C ASN A 14 14.54 12.25 -7.60
N ASN A 15 14.00 11.12 -7.14
CA ASN A 15 14.68 10.09 -6.35
C ASN A 15 15.31 10.59 -5.04
N ARG A 16 14.89 11.76 -4.53
CA ARG A 16 15.36 12.30 -3.25
C ARG A 16 14.24 12.35 -2.24
N VAL A 17 14.53 11.93 -1.01
CA VAL A 17 13.61 12.08 0.11
C VAL A 17 13.60 13.55 0.54
N VAL A 18 12.48 14.23 0.32
CA VAL A 18 12.28 15.64 0.69
C VAL A 18 11.52 15.82 2.01
N GLY A 19 11.06 14.72 2.60
CA GLY A 19 10.42 14.73 3.92
C GLY A 19 10.01 13.34 4.37
N VAL A 20 9.94 13.15 5.69
CA VAL A 20 9.57 11.89 6.35
C VAL A 20 8.51 12.12 7.42
N GLY A 21 7.87 11.04 7.87
CA GLY A 21 6.96 11.02 9.00
C GLY A 21 5.61 11.65 8.71
N TYR A 22 5.00 12.26 9.73
CA TYR A 22 3.63 12.76 9.66
C TYR A 22 3.43 13.79 8.54
N TYR A 23 2.36 13.57 7.78
CA TYR A 23 1.93 14.51 6.75
C TYR A 23 0.41 14.58 6.73
N ASN A 24 -0.13 15.79 6.59
CA ASN A 24 -1.56 16.05 6.54
C ASN A 24 -1.90 16.81 5.26
N THR A 25 -2.76 16.24 4.44
CA THR A 25 -3.21 16.81 3.17
C THR A 25 -4.51 16.17 2.70
N TRP A 26 -4.99 16.60 1.55
CA TRP A 26 -6.02 15.90 0.78
C TRP A 26 -5.35 15.05 -0.30
N ALA A 27 -5.77 13.81 -0.43
CA ALA A 27 -5.27 12.89 -1.46
C ALA A 27 -6.41 12.47 -2.41
N ASN A 28 -6.11 12.36 -3.68
CA ASN A 28 -7.02 11.74 -4.64
C ASN A 28 -6.69 10.25 -4.74
N LEU A 29 -7.72 9.43 -4.68
CA LEU A 29 -7.65 7.98 -4.78
C LEU A 29 -8.36 7.51 -6.03
N LYS A 30 -7.63 6.93 -6.96
CA LYS A 30 -8.16 6.31 -8.16
C LYS A 30 -8.49 4.86 -7.91
N MET A 31 -9.69 4.43 -8.29
CA MET A 31 -10.04 3.01 -8.30
C MET A 31 -9.21 2.28 -9.35
N SER A 32 -8.30 1.40 -8.93
CA SER A 32 -7.35 0.70 -9.80
C SER A 32 -7.75 -0.74 -10.14
N SER A 33 -8.87 -1.21 -9.61
CA SER A 33 -9.34 -2.58 -9.76
C SER A 33 -10.79 -2.63 -10.25
N ASN A 34 -11.31 -3.84 -10.48
CA ASN A 34 -12.74 -4.03 -10.78
C ASN A 34 -13.58 -3.69 -9.55
N PRO A 35 -14.61 -2.85 -9.64
CA PRO A 35 -15.47 -2.50 -8.51
C PRO A 35 -16.07 -3.71 -7.77
N ASN A 36 -16.42 -4.76 -8.50
CA ASN A 36 -16.98 -5.98 -7.92
C ASN A 36 -15.95 -6.90 -7.24
N ARG A 37 -14.67 -6.49 -7.22
CA ARG A 37 -13.60 -7.28 -6.59
C ARG A 37 -13.68 -7.29 -5.08
N SER A 38 -14.27 -6.25 -4.48
CA SER A 38 -14.31 -6.07 -3.04
C SER A 38 -15.69 -5.64 -2.54
N ALA A 39 -16.00 -6.04 -1.32
CA ALA A 39 -17.18 -5.59 -0.61
C ALA A 39 -17.28 -4.06 -0.46
N PHE A 40 -16.13 -3.37 -0.53
CA PHE A 40 -16.02 -1.94 -0.27
C PHE A 40 -16.08 -1.05 -1.52
N THR A 41 -16.12 -1.63 -2.72
CA THR A 41 -15.95 -0.87 -3.96
C THR A 41 -17.09 -1.00 -4.97
N ARG A 42 -18.13 -1.75 -4.66
CA ARG A 42 -19.22 -2.10 -5.58
C ARG A 42 -19.97 -0.91 -6.18
N HIS A 43 -20.08 0.18 -5.43
CA HIS A 43 -20.76 1.41 -5.88
C HIS A 43 -19.85 2.37 -6.63
N LEU A 44 -18.57 2.04 -6.76
CA LEU A 44 -17.61 2.78 -7.57
C LEU A 44 -17.65 2.30 -9.03
N LYS A 45 -17.06 3.09 -9.91
CA LYS A 45 -16.78 2.69 -11.30
C LYS A 45 -15.28 2.58 -11.48
N THR A 46 -14.83 1.74 -12.39
CA THR A 46 -13.40 1.70 -12.78
C THR A 46 -12.93 3.09 -13.15
N ASN A 47 -11.74 3.45 -12.68
CA ASN A 47 -11.15 4.80 -12.82
C ASN A 47 -11.88 5.94 -12.08
N ASN A 48 -12.90 5.67 -11.27
CA ASN A 48 -13.42 6.69 -10.37
C ASN A 48 -12.30 7.21 -9.46
N CYS A 49 -12.27 8.52 -9.29
CA CYS A 49 -11.44 9.18 -8.29
C CYS A 49 -12.32 9.70 -7.17
N ILE A 50 -11.88 9.53 -5.93
CA ILE A 50 -12.46 10.13 -4.74
C ILE A 50 -11.39 10.94 -4.02
N ARG A 51 -11.77 12.06 -3.42
CA ARG A 51 -10.86 12.92 -2.68
C ARG A 51 -11.09 12.77 -1.19
N VAL A 52 -10.07 12.35 -0.48
CA VAL A 52 -10.16 12.01 0.96
C VAL A 52 -9.02 12.64 1.76
N PRO A 53 -9.23 12.92 3.06
CA PRO A 53 -8.14 13.36 3.93
C PRO A 53 -7.07 12.29 4.10
N PHE A 54 -5.83 12.75 4.16
CA PHE A 54 -4.63 11.97 4.42
C PHE A 54 -3.94 12.58 5.65
N ALA A 55 -3.80 11.82 6.73
CA ALA A 55 -3.27 12.34 8.00
C ALA A 55 -2.62 11.21 8.82
N HIS A 56 -1.41 10.81 8.45
CA HIS A 56 -0.67 9.77 9.18
C HIS A 56 0.84 9.92 9.01
N GLY A 57 1.62 9.24 9.87
CA GLY A 57 3.08 9.19 9.83
C GLY A 57 3.62 7.89 9.23
N GLU A 58 2.88 6.79 9.39
CA GLU A 58 3.29 5.42 9.07
C GLU A 58 2.22 4.73 8.20
N GLY A 59 2.01 5.21 7.00
CA GLY A 59 1.03 4.66 6.06
C GLY A 59 1.60 4.27 4.71
N ARG A 60 2.92 4.20 4.61
CA ARG A 60 3.62 3.82 3.41
C ARG A 60 3.57 2.31 3.22
N PHE A 61 2.92 1.84 2.16
CA PHE A 61 2.92 0.43 1.80
C PHE A 61 4.28 -0.01 1.26
N LEU A 62 4.82 -1.07 1.86
CA LEU A 62 5.96 -1.82 1.36
C LEU A 62 5.53 -3.27 1.11
N ILE A 63 5.75 -3.74 -0.10
CA ILE A 63 5.35 -5.09 -0.53
C ILE A 63 6.50 -5.63 -1.40
N PRO A 64 7.00 -6.85 -1.17
CA PRO A 64 7.95 -7.47 -2.06
C PRO A 64 7.39 -7.59 -3.48
N ASN A 65 8.20 -7.35 -4.51
CA ASN A 65 7.74 -7.25 -5.90
C ASN A 65 6.92 -8.47 -6.34
N TYR A 66 7.39 -9.68 -6.03
CA TYR A 66 6.67 -10.92 -6.39
C TYR A 66 5.28 -11.03 -5.75
N LEU A 67 5.11 -10.52 -4.51
CA LEU A 67 3.80 -10.48 -3.85
C LEU A 67 2.93 -9.37 -4.43
N LEU A 68 3.52 -8.21 -4.75
CA LEU A 68 2.81 -7.13 -5.42
C LEU A 68 2.27 -7.59 -6.79
N ASP A 69 3.08 -8.28 -7.59
CA ASP A 69 2.66 -8.81 -8.90
C ASP A 69 1.48 -9.77 -8.76
N GLU A 70 1.50 -10.66 -7.77
CA GLU A 70 0.36 -11.55 -7.48
C GLU A 70 -0.88 -10.77 -7.00
N MET A 71 -0.70 -9.75 -6.16
CA MET A 71 -1.81 -8.90 -5.71
C MET A 71 -2.44 -8.11 -6.87
N ILE A 72 -1.62 -7.59 -7.80
CA ILE A 72 -2.10 -6.91 -9.02
C ILE A 72 -2.89 -7.89 -9.89
N LYS A 73 -2.33 -9.07 -10.17
CA LYS A 73 -2.97 -10.13 -10.94
C LYS A 73 -4.31 -10.56 -10.32
N ASN A 74 -4.37 -10.68 -9.01
CA ASN A 74 -5.57 -11.02 -8.25
C ASN A 74 -6.49 -9.81 -7.99
N LYS A 75 -6.13 -8.62 -8.53
CA LYS A 75 -6.89 -7.37 -8.39
C LYS A 75 -7.14 -6.98 -6.92
N GLN A 76 -6.18 -7.24 -6.06
CA GLN A 76 -6.23 -6.90 -4.63
C GLN A 76 -5.76 -5.48 -4.32
N THR A 77 -5.16 -4.80 -5.29
CA THR A 77 -4.79 -3.39 -5.22
C THR A 77 -6.01 -2.55 -5.56
N LEU A 78 -6.72 -2.01 -4.56
CA LEU A 78 -8.02 -1.36 -4.76
C LEU A 78 -7.90 0.10 -5.18
N PHE A 79 -7.10 0.87 -4.46
CA PHE A 79 -6.90 2.30 -4.72
C PHE A 79 -5.43 2.65 -4.86
N GLN A 80 -5.17 3.57 -5.77
CA GLN A 80 -3.87 4.21 -5.96
C GLN A 80 -3.99 5.71 -5.74
N TYR A 81 -2.98 6.32 -5.16
CA TYR A 81 -2.84 7.77 -5.16
C TYR A 81 -2.69 8.28 -6.58
N CYS A 82 -3.36 9.39 -6.90
CA CYS A 82 -3.33 9.99 -8.23
C CYS A 82 -3.35 11.53 -8.13
N ASP A 83 -3.04 12.18 -9.25
CA ASP A 83 -3.22 13.61 -9.42
C ASP A 83 -4.71 13.98 -9.66
N ASN A 84 -4.99 15.26 -9.88
CA ASN A 84 -6.35 15.75 -10.15
C ASN A 84 -6.93 15.24 -11.50
N ASN A 85 -6.09 14.72 -12.37
CA ASN A 85 -6.49 14.17 -13.69
C ASN A 85 -6.61 12.63 -13.65
N GLY A 86 -6.33 12.01 -12.50
CA GLY A 86 -6.33 10.56 -12.33
C GLY A 86 -5.05 9.86 -12.82
N ASN A 87 -3.96 10.59 -13.05
CA ASN A 87 -2.68 9.99 -13.39
C ASN A 87 -1.95 9.54 -12.12
N THR A 88 -1.31 8.38 -12.20
CA THR A 88 -0.53 7.81 -11.09
C THR A 88 0.95 8.05 -11.32
N GLU A 89 1.53 9.00 -10.59
CA GLU A 89 2.95 9.30 -10.62
C GLU A 89 3.59 8.88 -9.30
N ASN A 90 4.78 8.27 -9.37
CA ASN A 90 5.46 7.75 -8.17
C ASN A 90 6.09 8.84 -7.29
N GLU A 91 5.96 10.10 -7.67
CA GLU A 91 6.59 11.23 -7.01
C GLU A 91 5.60 12.04 -6.17
N PHE A 92 6.13 12.71 -5.16
CA PHE A 92 5.42 13.73 -4.41
C PHE A 92 5.13 14.94 -5.33
N PRO A 93 3.95 15.56 -5.29
CA PRO A 93 2.87 15.36 -4.31
C PRO A 93 1.85 14.26 -4.67
N THR A 94 1.86 13.69 -5.87
CA THR A 94 0.90 12.69 -6.33
C THR A 94 0.93 11.44 -5.44
N ASN A 95 2.14 10.95 -5.13
CA ASN A 95 2.36 9.91 -4.12
C ASN A 95 2.78 10.57 -2.80
N PRO A 96 1.85 10.81 -1.86
CA PRO A 96 2.12 11.65 -0.70
C PRO A 96 3.01 10.98 0.35
N ASN A 97 3.20 9.66 0.28
CA ASN A 97 3.94 8.90 1.29
C ASN A 97 4.97 7.92 0.74
N GLY A 98 5.18 7.86 -0.58
CA GLY A 98 6.13 6.97 -1.21
C GLY A 98 5.74 5.49 -1.18
N SER A 99 4.45 5.18 -1.06
CA SER A 99 3.94 3.80 -1.18
C SER A 99 4.32 3.18 -2.51
N ILE A 100 4.75 1.92 -2.48
CA ILE A 100 5.00 1.16 -3.71
C ILE A 100 3.74 1.13 -4.57
N TYR A 101 3.89 1.24 -5.89
CA TYR A 101 2.77 1.21 -6.85
C TYR A 101 1.69 2.28 -6.55
N ASN A 102 2.03 3.37 -5.87
CA ASN A 102 1.11 4.41 -5.40
C ASN A 102 -0.05 3.85 -4.54
N LEU A 103 0.14 2.73 -3.87
CA LEU A 103 -0.93 2.08 -3.13
C LEU A 103 -1.47 2.96 -2.01
N ALA A 104 -2.79 3.09 -1.99
CA ALA A 104 -3.55 3.75 -0.94
C ALA A 104 -4.45 2.76 -0.18
N ALA A 105 -4.88 1.67 -0.86
CA ALA A 105 -5.68 0.61 -0.27
C ALA A 105 -5.49 -0.73 -0.97
N VAL A 106 -5.58 -1.80 -0.17
CA VAL A 106 -5.52 -3.19 -0.60
C VAL A 106 -6.62 -4.02 0.05
N CYS A 107 -6.98 -5.17 -0.52
CA CYS A 107 -7.90 -6.10 0.12
C CYS A 107 -7.28 -7.50 0.28
N ASN A 108 -7.90 -8.30 1.15
CA ASN A 108 -7.58 -9.72 1.26
C ASN A 108 -8.03 -10.48 -0.01
N PRO A 109 -7.61 -11.74 -0.19
CA PRO A 109 -8.00 -12.56 -1.34
C PRO A 109 -9.51 -12.69 -1.53
N ALA A 110 -10.27 -12.79 -0.44
CA ALA A 110 -11.73 -12.87 -0.47
C ALA A 110 -12.43 -11.53 -0.79
N GLY A 111 -11.73 -10.38 -0.70
CA GLY A 111 -12.28 -9.06 -0.98
C GLY A 111 -13.23 -8.49 0.07
N ASN A 112 -13.30 -9.12 1.24
CA ASN A 112 -14.18 -8.72 2.34
C ASN A 112 -13.45 -8.08 3.54
N VAL A 113 -12.14 -7.88 3.42
CA VAL A 113 -11.32 -7.09 4.33
C VAL A 113 -10.52 -6.11 3.51
N MET A 114 -10.52 -4.84 3.88
CA MET A 114 -9.77 -3.77 3.23
C MET A 114 -8.86 -3.08 4.23
N ALA A 115 -7.62 -2.86 3.83
CA ALA A 115 -6.71 -1.92 4.49
C ALA A 115 -6.62 -0.66 3.63
N ILE A 116 -6.94 0.48 4.20
CA ILE A 116 -6.87 1.80 3.56
C ILE A 116 -6.18 2.78 4.50
N MET A 117 -5.27 3.59 3.99
CA MET A 117 -4.51 4.53 4.83
C MET A 117 -5.12 5.93 4.90
N PRO A 118 -5.63 6.52 3.81
CA PRO A 118 -6.44 7.74 3.88
C PRO A 118 -7.77 7.53 4.62
N HIS A 119 -8.43 8.62 4.96
CA HIS A 119 -9.62 8.65 5.80
C HIS A 119 -10.92 8.90 5.01
N PRO A 120 -11.52 7.87 4.38
CA PRO A 120 -12.79 8.05 3.66
C PRO A 120 -13.94 8.44 4.58
N GLU A 121 -13.88 8.06 5.87
CA GLU A 121 -14.90 8.39 6.87
C GLU A 121 -15.03 9.88 7.17
N ARG A 122 -14.10 10.71 6.69
CA ARG A 122 -14.06 12.15 6.94
C ARG A 122 -14.56 13.00 5.78
N THR A 123 -15.16 12.38 4.77
CA THR A 123 -15.65 13.09 3.58
C THR A 123 -16.85 12.39 2.96
N LYS A 124 -17.77 13.17 2.38
CA LYS A 124 -18.94 12.64 1.65
C LYS A 124 -18.54 11.80 0.44
N GLU A 125 -17.42 12.09 -0.19
CA GLU A 125 -16.92 11.26 -1.31
C GLU A 125 -16.55 9.84 -0.87
N GLY A 126 -16.20 9.65 0.41
CA GLY A 126 -15.92 8.35 1.00
C GLY A 126 -17.16 7.52 1.33
N ASP A 127 -18.36 8.12 1.40
CA ASP A 127 -19.63 7.43 1.74
C ASP A 127 -19.91 6.25 0.80
N VAL A 128 -19.42 6.31 -0.42
CA VAL A 128 -19.56 5.23 -1.43
C VAL A 128 -18.92 3.91 -0.97
N ILE A 129 -17.83 3.98 -0.20
CA ILE A 129 -17.15 2.80 0.37
C ILE A 129 -18.05 2.15 1.44
N PHE A 130 -18.60 2.96 2.34
CA PHE A 130 -19.48 2.48 3.42
C PHE A 130 -20.81 1.98 2.88
N SER A 131 -21.36 2.62 1.86
CA SER A 131 -22.58 2.16 1.17
C SER A 131 -22.37 0.81 0.48
N SER A 132 -21.20 0.59 -0.13
CA SER A 132 -20.83 -0.70 -0.72
C SER A 132 -20.74 -1.80 0.34
N MET A 133 -20.10 -1.50 1.47
CA MET A 133 -19.98 -2.42 2.60
C MET A 133 -21.36 -2.76 3.20
N LYS A 134 -22.21 -1.76 3.39
CA LYS A 134 -23.57 -1.95 3.88
C LYS A 134 -24.34 -2.91 2.98
N GLU A 135 -24.34 -2.67 1.67
CA GLU A 135 -24.99 -3.55 0.70
C GLU A 135 -24.46 -4.98 0.76
N TYR A 136 -23.14 -5.15 0.90
CA TYR A 136 -22.54 -6.47 1.03
C TYR A 136 -23.05 -7.22 2.25
N ILE A 137 -23.17 -6.55 3.40
CA ILE A 137 -23.66 -7.13 4.66
C ILE A 137 -25.15 -7.50 4.53
N GLU A 138 -25.98 -6.60 3.96
CA GLU A 138 -27.42 -6.78 3.86
C GLU A 138 -27.84 -7.86 2.86
N LYS A 139 -27.09 -8.03 1.78
CA LYS A 139 -27.43 -8.96 0.68
C LYS A 139 -26.73 -10.31 0.78
N ASP A 140 -25.89 -10.53 1.80
CA ASP A 140 -25.08 -11.75 1.99
C ASP A 140 -24.40 -12.23 0.69
N ASN A 141 -23.85 -11.27 -0.04
CA ASN A 141 -23.33 -11.46 -1.39
C ASN A 141 -21.85 -11.86 -1.33
N PRO A 142 -21.47 -13.13 -1.56
CA PRO A 142 -20.08 -13.51 -1.52
C PRO A 142 -19.29 -12.75 -2.58
N VAL A 143 -18.20 -12.12 -2.18
CA VAL A 143 -17.15 -11.68 -3.10
C VAL A 143 -16.35 -12.91 -3.53
N SER A 144 -15.92 -12.94 -4.77
CA SER A 144 -15.25 -14.09 -5.38
C SER A 144 -14.16 -14.68 -4.46
N ASN A 145 -14.27 -15.97 -4.20
CA ASN A 145 -13.25 -16.72 -3.45
C ASN A 145 -11.97 -16.86 -4.30
N HIS A 146 -11.04 -15.95 -4.15
CA HIS A 146 -9.69 -16.13 -4.63
C HIS A 146 -8.79 -16.50 -3.46
N THR A 147 -8.16 -17.67 -3.53
CA THR A 147 -7.09 -18.04 -2.64
C THR A 147 -5.78 -17.49 -3.20
N LEU A 148 -5.01 -16.76 -2.40
CA LEU A 148 -3.61 -16.51 -2.71
C LEU A 148 -2.88 -17.84 -2.63
N THR A 149 -2.56 -18.43 -3.77
CA THR A 149 -1.59 -19.52 -3.84
C THR A 149 -0.20 -18.88 -3.74
N TYR A 150 0.22 -18.68 -2.52
CA TYR A 150 1.55 -18.19 -2.23
C TYR A 150 2.50 -19.37 -2.05
N ASN A 151 3.35 -19.58 -3.02
CA ASN A 151 4.55 -20.39 -2.84
C ASN A 151 5.61 -19.49 -2.16
N SER A 152 5.77 -19.66 -0.86
CA SER A 152 6.93 -19.08 -0.17
C SER A 152 8.19 -19.76 -0.71
N SER A 153 8.76 -19.25 -1.79
CA SER A 153 10.19 -19.45 -1.96
C SER A 153 10.82 -18.78 -0.74
N ARG A 154 11.22 -19.57 0.25
CA ARG A 154 12.08 -19.08 1.31
C ARG A 154 13.29 -18.52 0.59
N GLU A 155 13.42 -17.20 0.57
CA GLU A 155 14.69 -16.59 0.20
C GLU A 155 15.74 -17.31 1.06
N LYS A 156 16.64 -18.04 0.42
CA LYS A 156 17.77 -18.61 1.11
C LYS A 156 18.51 -17.42 1.70
N LEU A 157 18.52 -17.32 3.01
CA LEU A 157 19.43 -16.41 3.69
C LEU A 157 20.82 -16.74 3.17
N ILE A 158 21.41 -15.80 2.46
CA ILE A 158 22.81 -15.92 2.00
C ILE A 158 23.66 -15.89 3.26
N ASP A 159 24.52 -16.91 3.43
CA ASP A 159 25.47 -16.95 4.52
C ASP A 159 26.33 -15.68 4.49
N PHE A 160 26.26 -14.92 5.57
CA PHE A 160 27.00 -13.67 5.69
C PHE A 160 28.50 -13.98 5.78
N THR A 161 29.26 -13.54 4.79
CA THR A 161 30.73 -13.62 4.81
C THR A 161 31.28 -12.23 5.15
N PRO A 162 31.87 -12.05 6.34
CA PRO A 162 32.39 -10.74 6.75
C PRO A 162 33.57 -10.30 5.85
N ASN A 163 33.51 -9.06 5.39
CA ASN A 163 34.65 -8.42 4.74
C ASN A 163 35.61 -7.89 5.83
N LEU A 164 36.83 -8.42 5.88
CA LEU A 164 37.83 -8.04 6.89
C LEU A 164 38.22 -6.56 6.89
N LYS A 165 37.86 -5.81 5.84
CA LYS A 165 38.15 -4.37 5.73
C LYS A 165 36.94 -3.49 6.12
N ALA A 166 35.84 -4.10 6.59
CA ALA A 166 34.63 -3.38 6.98
C ALA A 166 34.32 -3.57 8.48
N SER A 167 33.70 -2.56 9.09
CA SER A 167 33.14 -2.67 10.45
C SER A 167 31.69 -3.09 10.36
N TYR A 168 31.28 -4.06 11.17
CA TYR A 168 29.91 -4.59 11.21
C TYR A 168 29.28 -4.26 12.54
N TRP A 169 28.07 -3.75 12.48
CA TRP A 169 27.27 -3.40 13.65
C TRP A 169 25.97 -4.21 13.62
N ARG A 170 25.70 -4.93 14.68
CA ARG A 170 24.40 -5.60 14.88
C ARG A 170 23.53 -4.73 15.77
N ILE A 171 22.44 -4.24 15.21
CA ILE A 171 21.41 -3.54 15.97
C ILE A 171 20.29 -4.53 16.25
N SER A 172 19.91 -4.67 17.52
CA SER A 172 18.77 -5.50 17.94
C SER A 172 17.68 -4.61 18.50
N ALA A 173 16.47 -4.72 17.93
CA ALA A 173 15.29 -4.03 18.42
C ALA A 173 14.24 -5.05 18.87
N LEU A 174 13.41 -4.68 19.86
CA LEU A 174 12.31 -5.52 20.35
C LEU A 174 11.10 -5.55 19.41
N ILE A 175 11.05 -4.62 18.47
CA ILE A 175 10.02 -4.47 17.44
C ILE A 175 10.68 -4.38 16.07
N ALA A 176 9.90 -4.59 15.00
CA ALA A 176 10.40 -4.53 13.64
C ALA A 176 11.14 -3.21 13.38
N ASP A 177 12.41 -3.31 12.97
CA ASP A 177 13.26 -2.16 12.70
C ASP A 177 12.97 -1.60 11.30
N ASN A 178 11.97 -0.73 11.22
CA ASN A 178 11.61 -0.07 9.97
C ASN A 178 12.72 0.87 9.45
N THR A 179 13.56 1.38 10.35
CA THR A 179 14.69 2.24 9.99
C THR A 179 15.78 1.44 9.29
N ALA A 180 16.14 0.26 9.82
CA ALA A 180 17.10 -0.63 9.19
C ALA A 180 16.63 -1.10 7.81
N SER A 181 15.35 -1.48 7.67
CA SER A 181 14.76 -1.85 6.38
C SER A 181 14.82 -0.71 5.37
N THR A 182 14.63 0.52 5.83
CA THR A 182 14.73 1.73 4.99
C THR A 182 16.16 1.97 4.52
N VAL A 183 17.14 1.86 5.42
CA VAL A 183 18.57 2.03 5.09
C VAL A 183 19.00 0.95 4.09
N GLN A 184 18.60 -0.29 4.32
CA GLN A 184 18.91 -1.40 3.41
C GLN A 184 18.35 -1.16 2.00
N GLN A 185 17.09 -0.74 1.87
CA GLN A 185 16.50 -0.41 0.56
C GLN A 185 17.21 0.78 -0.12
N THR A 186 17.61 1.78 0.66
CA THR A 186 18.35 2.93 0.11
C THR A 186 19.70 2.49 -0.44
N LEU A 187 20.41 1.62 0.27
CA LEU A 187 21.72 1.11 -0.16
C LEU A 187 21.64 0.14 -1.35
N GLN A 188 20.51 -0.58 -1.49
CA GLN A 188 20.28 -1.47 -2.65
C GLN A 188 19.93 -0.72 -3.93
N ASN A 189 19.52 0.54 -3.81
CA ASN A 189 19.16 1.40 -4.94
C ASN A 189 20.27 2.41 -5.33
N LEU A 190 21.43 2.34 -4.69
CA LEU A 190 22.68 3.05 -5.04
C LEU A 190 23.59 2.19 -5.91
#